data_973361690a9b6c68f073008d5c1c25f0
#
_entry.id   973361690a9b6c68f073008d5c1c25f0
#
_cell.length_a   1.000
_cell.length_b   1.000
_cell.length_c   1.000
_cell.angle_alpha   90.00
_cell.angle_beta   90.00
_cell.angle_gamma   90.00
#
_symmetry.space_group_name_H-M   'P 1'
#
loop_
_entity.id
_entity.type
_entity.pdbx_description
1 polymer ?
#
loop_
_entity_poly.entity_id
_entity_poly.type
_entity_poly.pdbx_seq_one_letter_code
_entity_poly.pdbx_strand_id
1 'polypeptide(L)'
;KQIVEQALLSMDLVHLADKYLDELSGGERQRACIAMVIAQDTKYLLLDEPLNNLDMAHSVHIMKLLRSLVDDRGKTVILVLHDINFASCYSDSIIAMKDGRLIVHAPTERVITTESLQEIYGMHIPVSEYEGRRYCHYHF
;
A
#
# COMPACT_ATOMS: atom_id res chain seq x y z
N LYS A 1 -4.79 22.50 -11.80
CA LYS A 1 -6.05 22.58 -11.03
C LYS A 1 -6.83 21.27 -11.13
N GLN A 2 -7.15 20.79 -12.32
CA GLN A 2 -7.94 19.56 -12.54
C GLN A 2 -7.35 18.30 -11.87
N ILE A 3 -6.02 18.10 -11.92
CA ILE A 3 -5.35 16.97 -11.29
C ILE A 3 -5.51 16.98 -9.76
N VAL A 4 -5.39 18.17 -9.15
CA VAL A 4 -5.57 18.33 -7.69
C VAL A 4 -7.02 18.01 -7.30
N GLU A 5 -8.01 18.52 -8.04
CA GLU A 5 -9.42 18.24 -7.79
C GLU A 5 -9.72 16.72 -7.89
N GLN A 6 -9.15 16.05 -8.89
CA GLN A 6 -9.26 14.59 -9.03
C GLN A 6 -8.59 13.83 -7.88
N ALA A 7 -7.41 14.27 -7.44
CA ALA A 7 -6.73 13.65 -6.30
C ALA A 7 -7.53 13.81 -5.00
N LEU A 8 -8.08 14.99 -4.73
CA LEU A 8 -8.96 15.22 -3.58
C LEU A 8 -10.23 14.39 -3.65
N LEU A 9 -10.85 14.29 -4.82
CA LEU A 9 -12.05 13.47 -5.01
C LEU A 9 -11.75 11.98 -4.75
N SER A 10 -10.64 11.47 -5.27
CA SER A 10 -10.26 10.06 -5.10
C SER A 10 -9.97 9.67 -3.65
N MET A 11 -9.66 10.65 -2.79
CA MET A 11 -9.38 10.48 -1.36
C MET A 11 -10.53 10.89 -0.44
N ASP A 12 -11.69 11.26 -1.02
CA ASP A 12 -12.86 11.79 -0.27
C ASP A 12 -12.50 13.00 0.60
N LEU A 13 -11.77 13.96 0.01
CA LEU A 13 -11.27 15.16 0.70
C LEU A 13 -11.80 16.47 0.14
N VAL A 14 -12.69 16.44 -0.83
CA VAL A 14 -13.20 17.67 -1.49
C VAL A 14 -13.82 18.63 -0.47
N HIS A 15 -14.55 18.10 0.50
CA HIS A 15 -15.20 18.88 1.57
C HIS A 15 -14.21 19.49 2.57
N LEU A 16 -12.94 19.12 2.51
CA LEU A 16 -11.85 19.60 3.38
C LEU A 16 -10.82 20.45 2.60
N ALA A 17 -11.08 20.78 1.34
CA ALA A 17 -10.11 21.40 0.45
C ALA A 17 -9.59 22.77 0.95
N ASP A 18 -10.39 23.49 1.75
CA ASP A 18 -10.05 24.80 2.29
C ASP A 18 -9.47 24.75 3.72
N LYS A 19 -9.30 23.52 4.29
CA LYS A 19 -8.69 23.34 5.61
C LYS A 19 -7.18 23.25 5.54
N TYR A 20 -6.53 23.68 6.61
CA TYR A 20 -5.09 23.44 6.79
C TYR A 20 -4.84 21.98 7.26
N LEU A 21 -3.64 21.47 6.99
CA LEU A 21 -3.27 20.08 7.34
C LEU A 21 -3.30 19.80 8.86
N ASP A 22 -3.09 20.80 9.69
CA ASP A 22 -3.13 20.72 11.15
C ASP A 22 -4.55 20.70 11.72
N GLU A 23 -5.55 21.06 10.90
CA GLU A 23 -6.97 20.96 11.27
C GLU A 23 -7.58 19.60 10.93
N LEU A 24 -6.83 18.73 10.25
CA LEU A 24 -7.28 17.40 9.82
C LEU A 24 -7.03 16.37 10.91
N SER A 25 -7.93 15.40 11.03
CA SER A 25 -7.68 14.17 11.80
C SER A 25 -6.51 13.39 11.22
N GLY A 26 -5.94 12.44 11.99
CA GLY A 26 -4.81 11.63 11.54
C GLY A 26 -5.08 10.90 10.23
N GLY A 27 -6.26 10.30 10.08
CA GLY A 27 -6.65 9.60 8.84
C GLY A 27 -6.89 10.55 7.65
N GLU A 28 -7.54 11.70 7.87
CA GLU A 28 -7.73 12.73 6.83
C GLU A 28 -6.38 13.28 6.37
N ARG A 29 -5.48 13.57 7.31
CA ARG A 29 -4.12 14.04 7.03
C ARG A 29 -3.34 12.99 6.21
N GLN A 30 -3.43 11.72 6.56
CA GLN A 30 -2.78 10.64 5.82
C GLN A 30 -3.29 10.59 4.38
N ARG A 31 -4.62 10.63 4.17
CA ARG A 31 -5.21 10.68 2.84
C ARG A 31 -4.81 11.94 2.06
N ALA A 32 -4.71 13.10 2.74
CA ALA A 32 -4.25 14.34 2.11
C ALA A 32 -2.79 14.22 1.62
N CYS A 33 -1.91 13.62 2.41
CA CYS A 33 -0.53 13.35 1.98
C CYS A 33 -0.48 12.45 0.73
N ILE A 34 -1.30 11.41 0.67
CA ILE A 34 -1.38 10.54 -0.51
C ILE A 34 -1.94 11.31 -1.72
N ALA A 35 -2.99 12.12 -1.53
CA ALA A 35 -3.54 12.99 -2.58
C ALA A 35 -2.48 13.94 -3.16
N MET A 36 -1.62 14.52 -2.30
CA MET A 36 -0.51 15.38 -2.74
C MET A 36 0.48 14.62 -3.63
N VAL A 37 0.84 13.37 -3.28
CA VAL A 37 1.73 12.53 -4.09
C VAL A 37 1.08 12.18 -5.44
N ILE A 38 -0.20 11.84 -5.44
CA ILE A 38 -0.95 11.54 -6.68
C ILE A 38 -1.04 12.78 -7.58
N ALA A 39 -1.28 13.97 -6.99
CA ALA A 39 -1.40 15.23 -7.72
C ALA A 39 -0.10 15.69 -8.40
N GLN A 40 1.07 15.18 -7.98
CA GLN A 40 2.34 15.41 -8.67
C GLN A 40 2.41 14.77 -10.05
N ASP A 41 1.54 13.78 -10.32
CA ASP A 41 1.40 13.04 -11.57
C ASP A 41 2.72 12.46 -12.11
N THR A 42 3.64 12.10 -11.23
CA THR A 42 4.92 11.49 -11.58
C THR A 42 4.75 10.05 -12.06
N LYS A 43 5.74 9.51 -12.79
CA LYS A 43 5.78 8.11 -13.21
C LYS A 43 5.98 7.16 -12.03
N TYR A 44 6.75 7.59 -11.04
CA TYR A 44 7.10 6.80 -9.84
C TYR A 44 6.45 7.45 -8.62
N LEU A 45 5.74 6.65 -7.82
CA LEU A 45 5.18 7.04 -6.54
C LEU A 45 5.88 6.23 -5.45
N LEU A 46 6.46 6.93 -4.47
CA LEU A 46 7.07 6.32 -3.29
C LEU A 46 6.25 6.72 -2.07
N LEU A 47 5.74 5.74 -1.35
CA LEU A 47 4.89 5.96 -0.18
C LEU A 47 5.41 5.10 0.98
N ASP A 48 5.76 5.76 2.06
CA ASP A 48 6.22 5.13 3.28
C ASP A 48 5.02 4.99 4.24
N GLU A 49 4.66 3.74 4.55
CA GLU A 49 3.57 3.37 5.44
C GLU A 49 2.24 4.12 5.18
N PRO A 50 1.73 4.12 3.93
CA PRO A 50 0.58 4.97 3.56
C PRO A 50 -0.74 4.57 4.23
N LEU A 51 -0.80 3.39 4.87
CA LEU A 51 -2.00 2.88 5.53
C LEU A 51 -2.07 3.18 7.03
N ASN A 52 -1.03 3.81 7.59
CA ASN A 52 -1.01 4.16 9.02
C ASN A 52 -2.15 5.14 9.37
N ASN A 53 -2.73 4.95 10.56
CA ASN A 53 -3.85 5.73 11.09
C ASN A 53 -5.15 5.65 10.25
N LEU A 54 -5.28 4.65 9.39
CA LEU A 54 -6.48 4.39 8.60
C LEU A 54 -7.20 3.15 9.11
N ASP A 55 -8.52 3.18 9.03
CA ASP A 55 -9.31 1.98 9.22
C ASP A 55 -9.20 1.04 8.00
N MET A 56 -9.74 -0.16 8.14
CA MET A 56 -9.68 -1.20 7.12
C MET A 56 -10.35 -0.75 5.80
N ALA A 57 -11.48 -0.07 5.87
CA ALA A 57 -12.21 0.35 4.67
C ALA A 57 -11.42 1.38 3.85
N HIS A 58 -10.83 2.38 4.51
CA HIS A 58 -9.96 3.36 3.87
C HIS A 58 -8.67 2.72 3.34
N SER A 59 -8.06 1.79 4.10
CA SER A 59 -6.85 1.07 3.67
C SER A 59 -7.10 0.28 2.37
N VAL A 60 -8.20 -0.48 2.32
CA VAL A 60 -8.60 -1.22 1.11
C VAL A 60 -8.89 -0.27 -0.06
N HIS A 61 -9.58 0.84 0.18
CA HIS A 61 -9.87 1.84 -0.86
C HIS A 61 -8.57 2.40 -1.47
N ILE A 62 -7.61 2.80 -0.62
CA ILE A 62 -6.32 3.34 -1.06
C ILE A 62 -5.53 2.29 -1.86
N MET A 63 -5.45 1.06 -1.39
CA MET A 63 -4.73 0.00 -2.10
C MET A 63 -5.35 -0.28 -3.48
N LYS A 64 -6.68 -0.28 -3.59
CA LYS A 64 -7.38 -0.40 -4.89
C LYS A 64 -7.07 0.78 -5.81
N LEU A 65 -7.07 2.00 -5.28
CA LEU A 65 -6.74 3.19 -6.06
C LEU A 65 -5.29 3.16 -6.54
N LEU A 66 -4.32 2.84 -5.67
CA LEU A 66 -2.92 2.72 -6.05
C LEU A 66 -2.71 1.60 -7.09
N ARG A 67 -3.44 0.49 -6.98
CA ARG A 67 -3.44 -0.58 -7.98
C ARG A 67 -3.94 -0.07 -9.34
N SER A 68 -5.04 0.69 -9.38
CA SER A 68 -5.56 1.26 -10.63
C SER A 68 -4.59 2.25 -11.30
N LEU A 69 -3.77 2.98 -10.51
CA LEU A 69 -2.73 3.83 -11.08
C LEU A 69 -1.65 3.02 -11.82
N VAL A 70 -1.37 1.81 -11.36
CA VAL A 70 -0.44 0.90 -12.03
C VAL A 70 -1.10 0.31 -13.27
N ASP A 71 -2.28 -0.29 -13.13
CA ASP A 71 -2.94 -1.07 -14.19
C ASP A 71 -3.44 -0.17 -15.33
N ASP A 72 -4.06 0.97 -15.02
CA ASP A 72 -4.73 1.82 -16.00
C ASP A 72 -3.84 2.95 -16.51
N ARG A 73 -2.86 3.41 -15.71
CA ARG A 73 -2.02 4.57 -16.03
C ARG A 73 -0.54 4.25 -16.20
N GLY A 74 -0.13 2.98 -16.05
CA GLY A 74 1.25 2.51 -16.24
C GLY A 74 2.24 3.15 -15.26
N LYS A 75 1.78 3.57 -14.08
CA LYS A 75 2.66 4.12 -13.04
C LYS A 75 3.39 2.99 -12.30
N THR A 76 4.51 3.31 -11.70
CA THR A 76 5.22 2.43 -10.77
C THR A 76 5.00 2.94 -9.36
N VAL A 77 4.45 2.09 -8.49
CA VAL A 77 4.18 2.43 -7.09
C VAL A 77 5.06 1.57 -6.20
N ILE A 78 5.82 2.21 -5.32
CA ILE A 78 6.68 1.57 -4.32
C ILE A 78 6.12 1.92 -2.95
N LEU A 79 5.79 0.89 -2.17
CA LEU A 79 5.17 1.03 -0.85
C LEU A 79 6.02 0.36 0.22
N VAL A 80 6.14 0.99 1.38
CA VAL A 80 6.52 0.29 2.61
C VAL A 80 5.24 -0.10 3.33
N LEU A 81 5.07 -1.39 3.60
CA LEU A 81 3.89 -1.96 4.24
C LEU A 81 4.30 -2.85 5.41
N HIS A 82 3.52 -2.82 6.50
CA HIS A 82 3.68 -3.73 7.63
C HIS A 82 2.79 -4.98 7.51
N ASP A 83 1.63 -4.84 6.88
CA ASP A 83 0.69 -5.95 6.70
C ASP A 83 1.06 -6.75 5.44
N ILE A 84 1.49 -7.99 5.67
CA ILE A 84 1.90 -8.90 4.60
C ILE A 84 0.73 -9.30 3.69
N ASN A 85 -0.51 -9.29 4.17
CA ASN A 85 -1.67 -9.62 3.36
C ASN A 85 -2.01 -8.49 2.38
N PHE A 86 -1.82 -7.23 2.75
CA PHE A 86 -1.88 -6.13 1.77
C PHE A 86 -0.77 -6.26 0.71
N ALA A 87 0.46 -6.56 1.13
CA ALA A 87 1.56 -6.77 0.18
C ALA A 87 1.26 -7.96 -0.75
N SER A 88 0.78 -9.07 -0.21
CA SER A 88 0.43 -10.28 -0.98
C SER A 88 -0.68 -10.03 -2.01
N CYS A 89 -1.72 -9.28 -1.62
CA CYS A 89 -2.91 -9.11 -2.46
C CYS A 89 -2.79 -8.02 -3.53
N TYR A 90 -1.89 -7.05 -3.35
CA TYR A 90 -1.85 -5.85 -4.20
C TYR A 90 -0.53 -5.61 -4.93
N SER A 91 0.56 -6.33 -4.58
CA SER A 91 1.88 -6.12 -5.19
C SER A 91 2.18 -7.12 -6.31
N ASP A 92 2.90 -6.68 -7.34
CA ASP A 92 3.45 -7.55 -8.38
C ASP A 92 4.75 -8.22 -7.92
N SER A 93 5.54 -7.49 -7.12
CA SER A 93 6.79 -8.00 -6.54
C SER A 93 6.99 -7.46 -5.13
N ILE A 94 7.73 -8.19 -4.33
CA ILE A 94 8.06 -7.84 -2.95
C ILE A 94 9.57 -7.75 -2.77
N ILE A 95 9.97 -6.70 -2.07
CA ILE A 95 11.32 -6.52 -1.55
C ILE A 95 11.24 -6.70 -0.03
N ALA A 96 11.87 -7.75 0.51
CA ALA A 96 11.99 -7.91 1.95
C ALA A 96 13.38 -7.49 2.42
N MET A 97 13.41 -6.69 3.48
CA MET A 97 14.63 -6.18 4.10
C MET A 97 14.66 -6.54 5.58
N LYS A 98 15.85 -6.82 6.09
CA LYS A 98 16.10 -7.10 7.51
C LYS A 98 17.46 -6.56 7.90
N ASP A 99 17.55 -5.88 9.02
CA ASP A 99 18.82 -5.32 9.55
C ASP A 99 19.59 -4.48 8.50
N GLY A 100 18.85 -3.69 7.71
CA GLY A 100 19.42 -2.84 6.65
C GLY A 100 19.92 -3.61 5.42
N ARG A 101 19.62 -4.91 5.29
CA ARG A 101 20.04 -5.75 4.18
C ARG A 101 18.85 -6.26 3.38
N LEU A 102 19.05 -6.38 2.08
CA LEU A 102 18.12 -7.06 1.18
C LEU A 102 18.14 -8.57 1.47
N ILE A 103 16.98 -9.14 1.83
CA ILE A 103 16.80 -10.58 2.00
C ILE A 103 16.35 -11.21 0.68
N VAL A 104 15.28 -10.64 0.09
CA VAL A 104 14.72 -11.14 -1.17
C VAL A 104 14.11 -10.01 -1.98
N HIS A 105 14.22 -10.11 -3.31
CA HIS A 105 13.45 -9.34 -4.27
C HIS A 105 12.95 -10.30 -5.35
N ALA A 106 11.65 -10.55 -5.38
CA ALA A 106 11.06 -11.50 -6.31
C ALA A 106 9.57 -11.19 -6.56
N PRO A 107 8.96 -11.78 -7.60
CA PRO A 107 7.50 -11.77 -7.78
C PRO A 107 6.78 -12.23 -6.51
N THR A 108 5.64 -11.62 -6.24
CA THR A 108 4.86 -11.84 -5.01
C THR A 108 4.59 -13.32 -4.75
N GLU A 109 4.24 -14.08 -5.78
CA GLU A 109 3.99 -15.51 -5.66
C GLU A 109 5.21 -16.35 -5.21
N ARG A 110 6.42 -15.86 -5.43
CA ARG A 110 7.66 -16.54 -4.97
C ARG A 110 8.01 -16.16 -3.53
N VAL A 111 7.64 -14.97 -3.10
CA VAL A 111 7.93 -14.49 -1.74
C VAL A 111 6.87 -15.00 -0.74
N ILE A 112 5.60 -15.02 -1.14
CA ILE A 112 4.49 -15.45 -0.28
C ILE A 112 4.38 -16.97 -0.29
N THR A 113 5.33 -17.61 0.37
CA THR A 113 5.34 -19.05 0.67
C THR A 113 5.71 -19.26 2.13
N THR A 114 5.27 -20.37 2.72
CA THR A 114 5.57 -20.69 4.12
C THR A 114 7.07 -20.71 4.39
N GLU A 115 7.87 -21.25 3.47
CA GLU A 115 9.33 -21.36 3.57
C GLU A 115 9.99 -19.97 3.53
N SER A 116 9.63 -19.14 2.55
CA SER A 116 10.20 -17.79 2.41
C SER A 116 9.80 -16.89 3.60
N LEU A 117 8.56 -16.98 4.06
CA LEU A 117 8.09 -16.23 5.23
C LEU A 117 8.78 -16.66 6.51
N GLN A 118 9.09 -17.97 6.67
CA GLN A 118 9.90 -18.47 7.77
C GLN A 118 11.31 -17.85 7.78
N GLU A 119 11.94 -17.67 6.62
CA GLU A 119 13.25 -17.04 6.50
C GLU A 119 13.18 -15.54 6.85
N ILE A 120 12.17 -14.83 6.32
CA ILE A 120 12.00 -13.39 6.51
C ILE A 120 11.66 -13.05 7.96
N TYR A 121 10.65 -13.73 8.53
CA TYR A 121 10.09 -13.38 9.84
C TYR A 121 10.64 -14.25 10.99
N GLY A 122 11.29 -15.37 10.68
CA GLY A 122 11.76 -16.31 11.71
C GLY A 122 10.65 -17.11 12.39
N MET A 123 9.44 -17.10 11.82
CA MET A 123 8.28 -17.82 12.37
C MET A 123 7.53 -18.55 11.28
N HIS A 124 6.89 -19.68 11.63
CA HIS A 124 6.06 -20.44 10.70
C HIS A 124 4.77 -19.68 10.42
N ILE A 125 4.55 -19.32 9.15
CA ILE A 125 3.34 -18.62 8.69
C ILE A 125 2.70 -19.47 7.59
N PRO A 126 1.62 -20.21 7.90
CA PRO A 126 0.86 -20.94 6.88
C PRO A 126 0.29 -19.97 5.83
N VAL A 127 0.31 -20.42 4.57
CA VAL A 127 -0.23 -19.67 3.44
C VAL A 127 -1.37 -20.47 2.82
N SER A 128 -2.51 -19.84 2.60
CA SER A 128 -3.62 -20.42 1.83
C SER A 128 -3.87 -19.59 0.58
N GLU A 129 -4.54 -20.20 -0.40
CA GLU A 129 -4.96 -19.50 -1.62
C GLU A 129 -6.49 -19.40 -1.67
N TYR A 130 -6.98 -18.21 -1.98
CA TYR A 130 -8.40 -17.94 -2.18
C TYR A 130 -8.56 -16.95 -3.35
N GLU A 131 -9.36 -17.30 -4.34
CA GLU A 131 -9.60 -16.50 -5.56
C GLU A 131 -8.32 -16.02 -6.26
N GLY A 132 -7.30 -16.92 -6.34
CA GLY A 132 -6.01 -16.63 -6.99
C GLY A 132 -5.11 -15.67 -6.20
N ARG A 133 -5.42 -15.39 -4.94
CA ARG A 133 -4.60 -14.58 -4.04
C ARG A 133 -4.13 -15.41 -2.85
N ARG A 134 -2.94 -15.12 -2.36
CA ARG A 134 -2.36 -15.81 -1.22
C ARG A 134 -2.58 -15.04 0.06
N TYR A 135 -2.99 -15.74 1.12
CA TYR A 135 -3.28 -15.19 2.44
C TYR A 135 -2.38 -15.82 3.48
N CYS A 136 -1.73 -14.99 4.27
CA CYS A 136 -0.82 -15.38 5.34
C CYS A 136 -1.59 -15.48 6.66
N HIS A 137 -1.47 -16.61 7.36
CA HIS A 137 -2.15 -16.85 8.63
C HIS A 137 -1.14 -16.75 9.77
N TYR A 138 -1.04 -15.58 10.40
CA TYR A 138 -0.10 -15.28 11.49
C TYR A 138 -0.78 -14.90 12.81
N HIS A 139 -2.11 -14.96 12.85
CA HIS A 139 -2.90 -14.82 14.07
C HIS A 139 -3.36 -16.23 14.51
N PHE A 140 -2.81 -16.71 15.62
CA PHE A 140 -3.18 -17.97 16.27
C PHE A 140 -3.73 -17.69 17.67
#